data_75dc8fe67dc1cc75bf1e40f989be66be
#
_entry.id   75dc8fe67dc1cc75bf1e40f989be66be
#
_cell.length_a   1.000
_cell.length_b   1.000
_cell.length_c   1.000
_cell.angle_alpha   90.00
_cell.angle_beta   90.00
_cell.angle_gamma   90.00
#
_symmetry.space_group_name_H-M   'P 1'
#
loop_
_entity.id
_entity.type
_entity.pdbx_description
1 polymer ?
#
loop_
_entity_poly.entity_id
_entity_poly.type
_entity_poly.pdbx_seq_one_letter_code
_entity_poly.pdbx_strand_id
1 'polypeptide(L)'
;VAIVESEKTALVAAYYLPEYVWLASGGKNGCFNSDALCVLRGRQVILYPDIGATDQWRQKLSLLRNLGIEASIFNYLEEVATDDERTAGLDIADYLLQIEPDQAVLQAMIRKNPMLQKLIDDLQCTLVSVERYNPDTDAINKTSTPPKQ
;
A
#
# COMPACT_ATOMS: atom_id res chain seq x y z
N VAL A 1 6.79 7.43 6.36
CA VAL A 1 6.35 8.18 5.18
C VAL A 1 6.80 7.44 3.94
N ALA A 2 5.96 7.33 2.92
CA ALA A 2 6.27 6.73 1.64
C ALA A 2 6.19 7.80 0.53
N ILE A 3 7.13 7.80 -0.40
CA ILE A 3 7.17 8.77 -1.50
C ILE A 3 7.13 8.02 -2.83
N VAL A 4 6.19 8.39 -3.69
CA VAL A 4 6.01 7.93 -5.07
C VAL A 4 6.20 9.07 -6.06
N GLU A 5 6.22 8.78 -7.37
CA GLU A 5 6.40 9.80 -8.40
C GLU A 5 5.14 10.63 -8.61
N SER A 6 3.99 9.99 -8.78
CA SER A 6 2.75 10.67 -9.16
C SER A 6 1.72 10.75 -8.04
N GLU A 7 0.85 11.77 -8.12
CA GLU A 7 -0.28 11.97 -7.20
C GLU A 7 -1.31 10.85 -7.33
N LYS A 8 -1.53 10.32 -8.54
CA LYS A 8 -2.41 9.15 -8.77
C LYS A 8 -1.92 7.97 -7.95
N THR A 9 -0.63 7.67 -8.04
CA THR A 9 0.01 6.55 -7.33
C THR A 9 -0.10 6.73 -5.83
N ALA A 10 0.13 7.95 -5.32
CA ALA A 10 0.00 8.25 -3.89
C ALA A 10 -1.43 8.01 -3.37
N LEU A 11 -2.46 8.39 -4.14
CA LEU A 11 -3.87 8.18 -3.77
C LEU A 11 -4.23 6.70 -3.74
N VAL A 12 -3.87 5.95 -4.78
CA VAL A 12 -4.11 4.50 -4.84
C VAL A 12 -3.39 3.80 -3.69
N ALA A 13 -2.10 4.09 -3.50
CA ALA A 13 -1.32 3.47 -2.45
C ALA A 13 -1.84 3.81 -1.05
N ALA A 14 -2.34 5.03 -0.82
CA ALA A 14 -2.96 5.40 0.46
C ALA A 14 -4.25 4.61 0.76
N TYR A 15 -4.98 4.22 -0.27
CA TYR A 15 -6.16 3.36 -0.11
C TYR A 15 -5.80 1.93 0.28
N TYR A 16 -4.82 1.33 -0.40
CA TYR A 16 -4.43 -0.07 -0.19
C TYR A 16 -3.48 -0.27 0.99
N LEU A 17 -2.64 0.71 1.30
CA LEU A 17 -1.59 0.67 2.33
C LEU A 17 -1.73 1.89 3.27
N PRO A 18 -2.85 1.97 4.04
CA PRO A 18 -3.19 3.13 4.85
C PRO A 18 -2.27 3.33 6.07
N GLU A 19 -1.37 2.41 6.35
CA GLU A 19 -0.38 2.52 7.43
C GLU A 19 0.72 3.55 7.14
N TYR A 20 0.90 3.94 5.87
CA TYR A 20 1.86 4.95 5.46
C TYR A 20 1.19 6.30 5.22
N VAL A 21 1.96 7.35 5.43
CA VAL A 21 1.64 8.67 4.87
C VAL A 21 2.26 8.74 3.50
N TRP A 22 1.45 8.73 2.47
CA TRP A 22 1.87 8.76 1.08
C TRP A 22 2.02 10.18 0.58
N LEU A 23 3.13 10.45 -0.10
CA LEU A 23 3.45 11.73 -0.73
C LEU A 23 3.82 11.48 -2.19
N ALA A 24 3.44 12.40 -3.06
CA ALA A 24 3.89 12.44 -4.43
C ALA A 24 5.04 13.44 -4.60
N SER A 25 6.04 13.07 -5.39
CA SER A 25 7.13 14.00 -5.71
C SER A 25 6.77 15.00 -6.81
N GLY A 26 5.70 14.74 -7.57
CA GLY A 26 5.30 15.59 -8.70
C GLY A 26 6.20 15.41 -9.92
N GLY A 27 6.55 14.16 -10.21
CA GLY A 27 7.40 13.77 -11.35
C GLY A 27 8.85 13.46 -10.97
N LYS A 28 9.62 13.01 -11.97
CA LYS A 28 11.01 12.49 -11.77
C LYS A 28 11.94 13.41 -10.99
N ASN A 29 11.81 14.72 -11.15
CA ASN A 29 12.64 15.71 -10.49
C ASN A 29 11.88 16.54 -9.46
N GLY A 30 10.62 16.38 -9.33
CA GLY A 30 9.64 17.05 -8.50
C GLY A 30 10.17 17.85 -7.30
N CYS A 31 9.57 17.66 -6.14
CA CYS A 31 9.91 18.39 -4.91
C CYS A 31 11.14 17.82 -4.15
N PHE A 32 12.06 17.10 -4.83
CA PHE A 32 13.31 16.64 -4.22
C PHE A 32 14.34 17.78 -4.08
N ASN A 33 13.98 18.77 -3.29
CA ASN A 33 14.87 19.88 -2.92
C ASN A 33 14.88 20.05 -1.39
N SER A 34 15.91 20.72 -0.88
CA SER A 34 16.14 20.85 0.56
C SER A 34 14.98 21.50 1.31
N ASP A 35 14.31 22.48 0.69
CA ASP A 35 13.25 23.25 1.33
C ASP A 35 11.98 22.41 1.49
N ALA A 36 11.61 21.67 0.45
CA ALA A 36 10.46 20.77 0.50
C ALA A 36 10.70 19.56 1.43
N LEU A 37 11.91 19.00 1.41
CA LEU A 37 12.24 17.78 2.17
C LEU A 37 12.48 18.04 3.65
N CYS A 38 12.75 19.27 4.09
CA CYS A 38 13.07 19.58 5.50
C CYS A 38 11.95 19.16 6.47
N VAL A 39 10.69 19.12 6.02
CA VAL A 39 9.52 18.67 6.82
C VAL A 39 9.56 17.19 7.16
N LEU A 40 10.42 16.40 6.49
CA LEU A 40 10.58 14.98 6.69
C LEU A 40 11.64 14.62 7.74
N ARG A 41 12.32 15.61 8.32
CA ARG A 41 13.32 15.39 9.37
C ARG A 41 12.70 14.66 10.56
N GLY A 42 13.42 13.67 11.09
CA GLY A 42 12.96 12.82 12.20
C GLY A 42 11.90 11.78 11.81
N ARG A 43 11.62 11.61 10.51
CA ARG A 43 10.72 10.59 9.99
C ARG A 43 11.51 9.53 9.24
N GLN A 44 11.02 8.30 9.28
CA GLN A 44 11.48 7.26 8.37
C GLN A 44 10.81 7.44 7.02
N VAL A 45 11.60 7.46 5.95
CA VAL A 45 11.14 7.68 4.58
C VAL A 45 11.46 6.46 3.73
N ILE A 46 10.47 5.98 2.99
CA ILE A 46 10.65 4.91 2.00
C ILE A 46 10.34 5.49 0.63
N LEU A 47 11.27 5.35 -0.28
CA LEU A 47 11.10 5.75 -1.68
C LEU A 47 10.57 4.57 -2.48
N TYR A 48 9.50 4.79 -3.23
CA TYR A 48 8.86 3.80 -4.12
C TYR A 48 9.00 4.27 -5.57
N PRO A 49 10.14 4.02 -6.23
CA PRO A 49 10.34 4.37 -7.62
C PRO A 49 9.45 3.53 -8.54
N ASP A 50 9.09 4.10 -9.68
CA ASP A 50 8.55 3.33 -10.80
C ASP A 50 9.62 2.36 -11.32
N ILE A 51 9.20 1.27 -11.94
CA ILE A 51 10.12 0.29 -12.54
C ILE A 51 11.00 0.99 -13.58
N GLY A 52 12.30 0.74 -13.51
CA GLY A 52 13.32 1.39 -14.34
C GLY A 52 13.80 2.75 -13.82
N ALA A 53 13.21 3.28 -12.74
CA ALA A 53 13.65 4.54 -12.12
C ALA A 53 14.53 4.34 -10.86
N THR A 54 14.73 3.11 -10.42
CA THR A 54 15.40 2.77 -9.15
C THR A 54 16.78 3.39 -9.03
N ASP A 55 17.62 3.34 -10.06
CA ASP A 55 18.98 3.90 -10.01
C ASP A 55 18.99 5.42 -9.91
N GLN A 56 18.08 6.08 -10.61
CA GLN A 56 17.91 7.53 -10.48
C GLN A 56 17.45 7.91 -9.07
N TRP A 57 16.56 7.13 -8.48
CA TRP A 57 16.05 7.39 -7.13
C TRP A 57 17.06 7.05 -6.03
N ARG A 58 18.02 6.17 -6.26
CA ARG A 58 19.16 5.95 -5.34
C ARG A 58 20.00 7.22 -5.12
N GLN A 59 20.12 8.07 -6.13
CA GLN A 59 20.81 9.35 -5.96
C GLN A 59 20.07 10.27 -4.98
N LYS A 60 18.73 10.19 -4.93
CA LYS A 60 17.89 10.96 -4.00
C LYS A 60 18.08 10.53 -2.53
N LEU A 61 18.46 9.26 -2.28
CA LEU A 61 18.79 8.80 -0.93
C LEU A 61 19.95 9.59 -0.32
N SER A 62 20.95 9.93 -1.12
CA SER A 62 22.08 10.73 -0.66
C SER A 62 21.64 12.12 -0.22
N LEU A 63 20.72 12.75 -0.97
CA LEU A 63 20.18 14.06 -0.60
C LEU A 63 19.41 13.97 0.73
N LEU A 64 18.53 12.97 0.89
CA LEU A 64 17.77 12.78 2.14
C LEU A 64 18.70 12.57 3.33
N ARG A 65 19.71 11.72 3.19
CA ARG A 65 20.71 11.46 4.25
C ARG A 65 21.49 12.71 4.63
N ASN A 66 21.89 13.52 3.66
CA ASN A 66 22.58 14.79 3.91
C ASN A 66 21.71 15.80 4.68
N LEU A 67 20.39 15.69 4.57
CA LEU A 67 19.43 16.48 5.34
C LEU A 67 19.12 15.88 6.72
N GLY A 68 19.76 14.76 7.10
CA GLY A 68 19.50 14.05 8.36
C GLY A 68 18.19 13.28 8.37
N ILE A 69 17.68 12.87 7.18
CA ILE A 69 16.48 12.09 7.03
C ILE A 69 16.86 10.63 6.85
N GLU A 70 16.32 9.75 7.70
CA GLU A 70 16.48 8.31 7.56
C GLU A 70 15.65 7.84 6.36
N ALA A 71 16.31 7.33 5.32
CA ALA A 71 15.64 6.94 4.09
C ALA A 71 16.14 5.61 3.54
N SER A 72 15.21 4.85 3.00
CA SER A 72 15.42 3.60 2.27
C SER A 72 14.70 3.64 0.91
N ILE A 73 14.98 2.64 0.07
CA ILE A 73 14.33 2.49 -1.23
C ILE A 73 13.68 1.11 -1.30
N PHE A 74 12.45 1.07 -1.77
CA PHE A 74 11.72 -0.14 -2.07
C PHE A 74 12.04 -0.55 -3.50
N ASN A 75 12.88 -1.59 -3.67
CA ASN A 75 13.34 -2.04 -4.97
C ASN A 75 12.69 -3.35 -5.42
N TYR A 76 11.76 -3.90 -4.63
CA TYR A 76 11.16 -5.21 -4.91
C TYR A 76 10.49 -5.28 -6.29
N LEU A 77 9.79 -4.22 -6.70
CA LEU A 77 9.15 -4.19 -8.03
C LEU A 77 10.19 -4.32 -9.15
N GLU A 78 11.34 -3.66 -9.01
CA GLU A 78 12.44 -3.77 -9.95
C GLU A 78 13.00 -5.21 -10.04
N GLU A 79 13.03 -5.92 -8.91
CA GLU A 79 13.57 -7.29 -8.83
C GLU A 79 12.64 -8.33 -9.45
N VAL A 80 11.31 -8.15 -9.32
CA VAL A 80 10.32 -9.15 -9.77
C VAL A 80 9.71 -8.84 -11.15
N ALA A 81 9.88 -7.62 -11.66
CA ALA A 81 9.27 -7.16 -12.91
C ALA A 81 9.69 -8.02 -14.11
N THR A 82 8.73 -8.33 -14.95
CA THR A 82 8.93 -8.91 -16.26
C THR A 82 9.47 -7.86 -17.25
N ASP A 83 9.94 -8.28 -18.41
CA ASP A 83 10.43 -7.37 -19.45
C ASP A 83 9.31 -6.46 -20.01
N ASP A 84 8.08 -6.96 -20.08
CA ASP A 84 6.91 -6.19 -20.50
C ASP A 84 6.56 -5.10 -19.47
N GLU A 85 6.58 -5.43 -18.18
CA GLU A 85 6.34 -4.47 -17.10
C GLU A 85 7.42 -3.40 -17.03
N ARG A 86 8.69 -3.78 -17.26
CA ARG A 86 9.80 -2.83 -17.38
C ARG A 86 9.61 -1.88 -18.57
N THR A 87 9.18 -2.40 -19.69
CA THR A 87 8.91 -1.60 -20.90
C THR A 87 7.74 -0.64 -20.67
N ALA A 88 6.72 -1.10 -19.93
CA ALA A 88 5.55 -0.29 -19.59
C ALA A 88 5.86 0.74 -18.46
N GLY A 89 6.93 0.53 -17.67
CA GLY A 89 7.30 1.41 -16.56
C GLY A 89 6.24 1.43 -15.46
N LEU A 90 5.77 0.24 -15.06
CA LEU A 90 4.71 0.13 -14.05
C LEU A 90 5.18 0.67 -12.70
N ASP A 91 4.21 1.12 -11.91
CA ASP A 91 4.41 1.63 -10.56
C ASP A 91 3.70 0.75 -9.50
N ILE A 92 3.84 1.09 -8.23
CA ILE A 92 3.21 0.36 -7.12
C ILE A 92 1.67 0.35 -7.24
N ALA A 93 1.05 1.39 -7.80
CA ALA A 93 -0.40 1.45 -7.97
C ALA A 93 -0.89 0.41 -8.97
N ASP A 94 -0.13 0.16 -10.03
CA ASP A 94 -0.50 -0.83 -11.04
C ASP A 94 -0.55 -2.25 -10.46
N TYR A 95 0.35 -2.58 -9.54
CA TYR A 95 0.32 -3.84 -8.80
C TYR A 95 -0.82 -3.90 -7.77
N LEU A 96 -1.03 -2.81 -7.02
CA LEU A 96 -2.08 -2.76 -6.01
C LEU A 96 -3.48 -2.87 -6.63
N LEU A 97 -3.70 -2.30 -7.79
CA LEU A 97 -4.98 -2.37 -8.51
C LEU A 97 -5.32 -3.78 -9.03
N GLN A 98 -4.35 -4.70 -9.07
CA GLN A 98 -4.60 -6.10 -9.38
C GLN A 98 -5.11 -6.89 -8.17
N ILE A 99 -4.99 -6.33 -6.96
CA ILE A 99 -5.51 -6.93 -5.73
C ILE A 99 -7.00 -6.65 -5.65
N GLU A 100 -7.82 -7.68 -5.46
CA GLU A 100 -9.25 -7.50 -5.22
C GLU A 100 -9.48 -6.51 -4.07
N PRO A 101 -10.31 -5.47 -4.25
CA PRO A 101 -10.53 -4.42 -3.24
C PRO A 101 -10.94 -4.98 -1.88
N ASP A 102 -11.78 -6.03 -1.87
CA ASP A 102 -12.22 -6.70 -0.65
C ASP A 102 -11.06 -7.33 0.12
N GLN A 103 -10.09 -7.89 -0.58
CA GLN A 103 -8.89 -8.46 0.05
C GLN A 103 -8.01 -7.38 0.67
N ALA A 104 -7.87 -6.22 0.04
CA ALA A 104 -7.09 -5.11 0.59
C ALA A 104 -7.71 -4.56 1.88
N VAL A 105 -9.03 -4.35 1.89
CA VAL A 105 -9.79 -3.94 3.09
C VAL A 105 -9.63 -4.97 4.19
N LEU A 106 -9.74 -6.24 3.85
CA LEU A 106 -9.62 -7.37 4.74
C LEU A 106 -8.25 -7.41 5.41
N GLN A 107 -7.18 -7.32 4.65
CA GLN A 107 -5.81 -7.27 5.15
C GLN A 107 -5.57 -6.06 6.07
N ALA A 108 -6.11 -4.90 5.71
CA ALA A 108 -6.02 -3.72 6.55
C ALA A 108 -6.77 -3.87 7.88
N MET A 109 -7.91 -4.54 7.89
CA MET A 109 -8.67 -4.86 9.12
C MET A 109 -7.92 -5.83 10.03
N ILE A 110 -7.33 -6.89 9.46
CA ILE A 110 -6.50 -7.85 10.19
C ILE A 110 -5.33 -7.14 10.86
N ARG A 111 -4.58 -6.33 10.13
CA ARG A 111 -3.44 -5.59 10.65
C ARG A 111 -3.78 -4.62 11.77
N LYS A 112 -4.96 -3.99 11.71
CA LYS A 112 -5.43 -3.05 12.75
C LYS A 112 -6.00 -3.73 13.99
N ASN A 113 -6.26 -5.03 13.93
CA ASN A 113 -6.88 -5.77 15.03
C ASN A 113 -6.01 -6.97 15.44
N PRO A 114 -5.12 -6.81 16.43
CA PRO A 114 -4.24 -7.90 16.90
C PRO A 114 -5.01 -9.12 17.41
N MET A 115 -6.22 -8.94 17.91
CA MET A 115 -7.06 -10.04 18.38
C MET A 115 -7.56 -10.88 17.18
N LEU A 116 -7.92 -10.22 16.08
CA LEU A 116 -8.33 -10.91 14.85
C LEU A 116 -7.17 -11.69 14.24
N GLN A 117 -5.97 -11.10 14.21
CA GLN A 117 -4.76 -11.80 13.75
C GLN A 117 -4.50 -13.05 14.59
N LYS A 118 -4.55 -12.91 15.92
CA LYS A 118 -4.36 -14.04 16.83
C LYS A 118 -5.40 -15.14 16.61
N LEU A 119 -6.65 -14.77 16.39
CA LEU A 119 -7.74 -15.73 16.15
C LEU A 119 -7.51 -16.51 14.84
N ILE A 120 -7.05 -15.83 13.80
CA ILE A 120 -6.67 -16.44 12.51
C ILE A 120 -5.55 -17.44 12.71
N ASP A 121 -4.51 -17.06 13.45
CA ASP A 121 -3.33 -17.89 13.72
C ASP A 121 -3.70 -19.11 14.58
N ASP A 122 -4.46 -18.91 15.66
CA ASP A 122 -4.86 -19.97 16.61
C ASP A 122 -5.80 -20.99 15.96
N LEU A 123 -6.71 -20.56 15.09
CA LEU A 123 -7.68 -21.42 14.42
C LEU A 123 -7.18 -21.93 13.05
N GLN A 124 -6.01 -21.51 12.59
CA GLN A 124 -5.48 -21.82 11.25
C GLN A 124 -6.51 -21.56 10.13
N CYS A 125 -7.33 -20.50 10.29
CA CYS A 125 -8.37 -20.14 9.35
C CYS A 125 -7.92 -19.02 8.42
N THR A 126 -8.65 -18.86 7.30
CA THR A 126 -8.44 -17.76 6.37
C THR A 126 -9.69 -16.90 6.38
N LEU A 127 -9.53 -15.60 6.53
CA LEU A 127 -10.62 -14.66 6.42
C LEU A 127 -10.93 -14.44 4.92
N VAL A 128 -12.14 -14.83 4.49
CA VAL A 128 -12.51 -14.88 3.06
C VAL A 128 -13.26 -13.63 2.62
N SER A 129 -14.09 -13.04 3.51
CA SER A 129 -14.84 -11.83 3.23
C SER A 129 -15.25 -11.12 4.51
N VAL A 130 -15.55 -9.84 4.40
CA VAL A 130 -16.22 -9.05 5.46
C VAL A 130 -17.40 -8.33 4.82
N GLU A 131 -18.59 -8.63 5.26
CA GLU A 131 -19.81 -7.97 4.84
C GLU A 131 -20.26 -6.98 5.92
N ARG A 132 -20.78 -5.83 5.53
CA ARG A 132 -21.44 -4.95 6.48
C ARG A 132 -22.71 -5.60 6.95
N TYR A 133 -22.86 -5.78 8.26
CA TYR A 133 -24.12 -6.20 8.85
C TYR A 133 -25.20 -5.16 8.48
N ASN A 134 -26.22 -5.62 7.76
CA ASN A 134 -27.41 -4.80 7.48
C ASN A 134 -28.57 -5.44 8.23
N PRO A 135 -29.07 -4.80 9.32
CA PRO A 135 -30.13 -5.38 10.15
C PRO A 135 -31.42 -5.62 9.37
N ASP A 136 -31.68 -4.87 8.29
CA ASP A 136 -32.91 -4.98 7.50
C ASP A 136 -32.88 -6.19 6.54
N THR A 137 -31.71 -6.59 6.03
CA THR A 137 -31.55 -7.75 5.13
C THR A 137 -31.27 -9.04 5.89
N ASP A 138 -30.54 -8.97 7.00
CA ASP A 138 -30.15 -10.16 7.76
C ASP A 138 -31.28 -10.71 8.63
N ALA A 139 -32.31 -9.91 8.92
CA ALA A 139 -33.53 -10.37 9.58
C ALA A 139 -34.39 -11.28 8.67
N ILE A 140 -34.35 -11.08 7.36
CA ILE A 140 -35.11 -11.85 6.37
C ILE A 140 -34.48 -13.24 6.17
N ASN A 141 -33.17 -13.38 6.24
CA ASN A 141 -32.48 -14.66 6.04
C ASN A 141 -32.56 -15.63 7.24
N LYS A 142 -32.97 -15.15 8.43
CA LYS A 142 -33.16 -16.02 9.61
C LYS A 142 -34.47 -16.76 9.66
N THR A 143 -35.40 -16.50 8.73
CA THR A 143 -36.74 -17.13 8.70
C THR A 143 -36.88 -18.27 7.72
N SER A 144 -35.85 -18.61 6.94
CA SER A 144 -35.87 -19.80 6.07
C SER A 144 -35.38 -21.03 6.83
N THR A 145 -36.27 -21.65 7.59
CA THR A 145 -36.09 -23.01 8.14
C THR A 145 -36.11 -24.00 6.96
N PRO A 146 -35.12 -24.87 6.82
CA PRO A 146 -35.19 -25.91 5.80
C PRO A 146 -36.35 -26.88 6.09
N PRO A 147 -37.02 -27.41 5.06
CA PRO A 147 -38.09 -28.36 5.26
C PRO A 147 -37.56 -29.63 5.91
N LYS A 148 -38.22 -30.08 6.98
CA LYS A 148 -37.97 -31.38 7.59
C LYS A 148 -38.30 -32.47 6.58
N GLN A 149 -37.31 -33.29 6.25
CA GLN A 149 -37.55 -34.65 5.71
C GLN A 149 -37.78 -35.63 6.85
#